data_5c4a31a794bd1c58d9f6d440556a1603
#
_entry.id   5c4a31a794bd1c58d9f6d440556a1603
#
_cell.length_a   1.000
_cell.length_b   1.000
_cell.length_c   1.000
_cell.angle_alpha   90.00
_cell.angle_beta   90.00
_cell.angle_gamma   90.00
#
_symmetry.space_group_name_H-M   'P 1'
#
loop_
_entity.id
_entity.type
_entity.pdbx_description
1 polymer ?
#
loop_
_entity_poly.entity_id
_entity_poly.type
_entity_poly.pdbx_seq_one_letter_code
_entity_poly.pdbx_strand_id
1 'polypeptide(L)'
;MRWAIKIWFVTLIIAYPITVGAWGLAGHRLINYKASRYLKGSFGQFLKSNSEALKWYGAAPDYNKDIDPNEFHRHFIDTDYYDEYPFSKIPKEYEDLVEQYGEENIRKYGMAPWTIKKTCDRIIDLLKKNRLDAAIYNLGILGHYIADLHMPLHTIINYNGQLTGNDGIHKRWEHRLVDEYIKDIKPVGKIEVVEDPWSFSMKIVRESFQLHQLILDADTKARKLLTKEQAEMLNSYDPLPFEKPYLDALYNDTGDLLKDRMGRAVVRLASIWQYCWEKAGKPDLP
;
A
#
# COMPACT_ATOMS: atom_id res chain seq x y z
N MET A 1 18.28 63.42 11.25
CA MET A 1 17.10 62.55 10.92
C MET A 1 17.60 61.18 10.51
N ARG A 2 17.49 60.18 11.38
CA ARG A 2 17.88 58.79 11.07
C ARG A 2 16.61 58.05 10.67
N TRP A 3 16.53 57.59 9.42
CA TRP A 3 15.46 56.75 8.92
C TRP A 3 15.77 55.26 9.27
N ALA A 4 14.94 54.69 10.14
CA ALA A 4 15.01 53.23 10.45
C ALA A 4 14.18 52.49 9.39
N ILE A 5 14.87 51.67 8.58
CA ILE A 5 14.24 50.75 7.65
C ILE A 5 13.77 49.57 8.43
N LYS A 6 12.45 49.37 8.56
CA LYS A 6 11.85 48.15 9.10
C LYS A 6 11.81 47.10 7.98
N ILE A 7 12.69 46.11 8.10
CA ILE A 7 12.68 44.90 7.25
C ILE A 7 11.62 43.97 7.81
N TRP A 8 10.54 43.74 7.07
CA TRP A 8 9.56 42.68 7.37
C TRP A 8 10.07 41.37 6.77
N PHE A 9 10.42 40.42 7.61
CA PHE A 9 10.63 39.04 7.20
C PHE A 9 9.26 38.40 6.95
N VAL A 10 8.89 38.22 5.68
CA VAL A 10 7.77 37.38 5.28
C VAL A 10 8.28 35.94 5.30
N THR A 11 7.95 35.20 6.33
CA THR A 11 8.20 33.75 6.38
C THR A 11 7.21 33.10 5.43
N LEU A 12 7.69 32.74 4.23
CA LEU A 12 6.91 31.94 3.28
C LEU A 12 6.83 30.50 3.85
N ILE A 13 5.72 30.17 4.48
CA ILE A 13 5.41 28.77 4.84
C ILE A 13 5.05 28.08 3.54
N ILE A 14 6.02 27.38 2.94
CA ILE A 14 5.76 26.46 1.85
C ILE A 14 5.06 25.25 2.48
N ALA A 15 3.74 25.22 2.38
CA ALA A 15 2.95 24.05 2.68
C ALA A 15 3.27 23.01 1.58
N TYR A 16 4.16 22.07 1.90
CA TYR A 16 4.32 20.88 1.06
C TYR A 16 3.00 20.12 1.09
N PRO A 17 2.44 19.73 -0.06
CA PRO A 17 1.32 18.82 -0.07
C PRO A 17 1.79 17.51 0.59
N ILE A 18 1.16 17.14 1.70
CA ILE A 18 1.37 15.83 2.32
C ILE A 18 0.75 14.82 1.37
N THR A 19 1.60 14.15 0.58
CA THR A 19 1.15 13.05 -0.27
C THR A 19 0.64 11.92 0.60
N VAL A 20 -0.59 11.56 0.35
CA VAL A 20 -1.31 10.51 1.08
C VAL A 20 -0.94 9.17 0.44
N GLY A 21 -0.15 8.37 1.11
CA GLY A 21 0.20 7.01 0.70
C GLY A 21 -0.79 5.97 1.22
N ALA A 22 -0.92 4.86 0.51
CA ALA A 22 -1.73 3.71 0.89
C ALA A 22 -1.35 3.17 2.29
N TRP A 23 -2.30 2.65 3.08
CA TRP A 23 -2.16 2.25 4.49
C TRP A 23 -1.60 3.33 5.43
N GLY A 24 -1.46 4.55 4.97
CA GLY A 24 -0.70 5.57 5.64
C GLY A 24 0.76 5.17 5.86
N LEU A 25 1.63 6.12 6.11
CA LEU A 25 3.03 5.82 6.44
C LEU A 25 3.16 4.90 7.64
N ALA A 26 2.23 4.99 8.61
CA ALA A 26 2.22 4.18 9.82
C ALA A 26 1.92 2.70 9.53
N GLY A 27 0.92 2.41 8.69
CA GLY A 27 0.52 1.05 8.34
C GLY A 27 1.60 0.31 7.55
N HIS A 28 2.20 0.92 6.52
CA HIS A 28 3.31 0.33 5.76
C HIS A 28 4.52 0.02 6.65
N ARG A 29 4.89 0.96 7.52
CA ARG A 29 5.97 0.76 8.50
C ARG A 29 5.68 -0.41 9.44
N LEU A 30 4.45 -0.50 9.93
CA LEU A 30 4.05 -1.56 10.85
C LEU A 30 4.06 -2.94 10.16
N ILE A 31 3.52 -3.05 8.95
CA ILE A 31 3.50 -4.30 8.15
C ILE A 31 4.93 -4.78 7.89
N ASN A 32 5.81 -3.92 7.37
CA ASN A 32 7.21 -4.25 7.10
C ASN A 32 7.96 -4.68 8.37
N TYR A 33 7.79 -3.93 9.45
CA TYR A 33 8.41 -4.27 10.74
C TYR A 33 7.98 -5.64 11.25
N LYS A 34 6.68 -5.95 11.20
CA LYS A 34 6.14 -7.24 11.63
C LYS A 34 6.60 -8.38 10.72
N ALA A 35 6.62 -8.18 9.41
CA ALA A 35 7.08 -9.17 8.44
C ALA A 35 8.55 -9.52 8.62
N SER A 36 9.42 -8.53 8.91
CA SER A 36 10.84 -8.72 9.14
C SER A 36 11.17 -9.59 10.38
N ARG A 37 10.19 -9.81 11.24
CA ARG A 37 10.32 -10.59 12.47
C ARG A 37 9.51 -11.89 12.44
N TYR A 38 8.92 -12.22 11.30
CA TYR A 38 8.02 -13.37 11.16
C TYR A 38 8.76 -14.66 10.81
N LEU A 39 9.78 -14.59 9.92
CA LEU A 39 10.57 -15.73 9.50
C LEU A 39 11.56 -16.17 10.57
N LYS A 40 11.92 -17.45 10.52
CA LYS A 40 12.95 -18.08 11.37
C LYS A 40 14.18 -18.45 10.53
N GLY A 41 15.22 -18.96 11.19
CA GLY A 41 16.47 -19.34 10.52
C GLY A 41 17.36 -18.16 10.18
N SER A 42 18.43 -18.39 9.39
CA SER A 42 19.45 -17.37 9.04
C SER A 42 18.84 -16.17 8.32
N PHE A 43 18.00 -16.41 7.32
CA PHE A 43 17.32 -15.33 6.61
C PHE A 43 16.39 -14.53 7.52
N GLY A 44 15.66 -15.21 8.41
CA GLY A 44 14.83 -14.53 9.41
C GLY A 44 15.66 -13.66 10.38
N GLN A 45 16.84 -14.10 10.76
CA GLN A 45 17.77 -13.31 11.59
C GLN A 45 18.27 -12.08 10.83
N PHE A 46 18.67 -12.22 9.57
CA PHE A 46 19.06 -11.12 8.70
C PHE A 46 17.96 -10.07 8.57
N LEU A 47 16.71 -10.47 8.29
CA LEU A 47 15.59 -9.55 8.21
C LEU A 47 15.34 -8.84 9.55
N LYS A 48 15.40 -9.59 10.66
CA LYS A 48 15.22 -9.05 12.00
C LYS A 48 16.29 -8.02 12.37
N SER A 49 17.56 -8.28 12.03
CA SER A 49 18.67 -7.34 12.25
C SER A 49 18.49 -6.04 11.46
N ASN A 50 17.80 -6.11 10.31
CA ASN A 50 17.50 -4.95 9.45
C ASN A 50 16.07 -4.42 9.61
N SER A 51 15.35 -4.80 10.69
CA SER A 51 13.92 -4.50 10.84
C SER A 51 13.61 -3.00 10.84
N GLU A 52 14.46 -2.15 11.42
CA GLU A 52 14.24 -0.69 11.39
C GLU A 52 14.42 -0.12 9.97
N ALA A 53 15.43 -0.54 9.22
CA ALA A 53 15.60 -0.12 7.83
C ALA A 53 14.40 -0.57 6.96
N LEU A 54 14.01 -1.84 7.06
CA LEU A 54 12.85 -2.40 6.34
C LEU A 54 11.56 -1.65 6.67
N LYS A 55 11.35 -1.31 7.93
CA LYS A 55 10.22 -0.48 8.40
C LYS A 55 10.18 0.86 7.66
N TRP A 56 11.29 1.59 7.63
CA TRP A 56 11.34 2.91 7.00
C TRP A 56 11.22 2.82 5.48
N TYR A 57 11.90 1.87 4.85
CA TYR A 57 11.83 1.67 3.40
C TYR A 57 10.45 1.18 2.93
N GLY A 58 9.66 0.56 3.82
CA GLY A 58 8.27 0.24 3.53
C GLY A 58 7.37 1.44 3.25
N ALA A 59 7.75 2.64 3.66
CA ALA A 59 7.03 3.87 3.34
C ALA A 59 7.69 4.68 2.20
N ALA A 60 8.84 4.26 1.69
CA ALA A 60 9.61 5.04 0.70
C ALA A 60 8.86 5.25 -0.64
N PRO A 61 8.09 4.28 -1.19
CA PRO A 61 7.36 4.49 -2.44
C PRO A 61 6.38 5.67 -2.39
N ASP A 62 5.74 5.92 -1.26
CA ASP A 62 4.85 7.07 -1.11
C ASP A 62 5.56 8.42 -1.26
N TYR A 63 6.76 8.52 -0.69
CA TYR A 63 7.59 9.72 -0.88
C TYR A 63 8.13 9.82 -2.31
N ASN A 64 8.35 8.69 -2.99
CA ASN A 64 8.84 8.67 -4.35
C ASN A 64 7.81 9.20 -5.37
N LYS A 65 6.52 9.20 -5.07
CA LYS A 65 5.46 9.78 -5.94
C LYS A 65 5.73 11.24 -6.30
N ASP A 66 6.43 11.98 -5.42
CA ASP A 66 6.75 13.38 -5.64
C ASP A 66 7.94 13.61 -6.59
N ILE A 67 8.78 12.58 -6.78
CA ILE A 67 10.04 12.68 -7.53
C ILE A 67 10.11 11.76 -8.76
N ASP A 68 9.38 10.65 -8.78
CA ASP A 68 9.27 9.74 -9.93
C ASP A 68 7.82 9.74 -10.47
N PRO A 69 7.57 10.34 -11.63
CA PRO A 69 6.23 10.38 -12.22
C PRO A 69 5.68 8.99 -12.59
N ASN A 70 6.53 7.94 -12.59
CA ASN A 70 6.11 6.58 -12.83
C ASN A 70 5.80 5.80 -11.54
N GLU A 71 5.99 6.41 -10.36
CA GLU A 71 5.75 5.70 -9.10
C GLU A 71 4.27 5.45 -8.85
N PHE A 72 3.42 6.42 -9.14
CA PHE A 72 1.99 6.38 -8.81
C PHE A 72 1.28 5.11 -9.30
N HIS A 73 1.53 4.68 -10.54
CA HIS A 73 0.84 3.51 -11.13
C HIS A 73 1.30 2.16 -10.59
N ARG A 74 2.37 2.13 -9.78
CA ARG A 74 2.94 0.93 -9.18
C ARG A 74 2.18 0.45 -7.94
N HIS A 75 1.29 1.29 -7.40
CA HIS A 75 0.62 1.08 -6.12
C HIS A 75 -0.69 0.32 -6.23
N PHE A 76 -1.31 0.24 -7.40
CA PHE A 76 -2.66 -0.28 -7.58
C PHE A 76 -2.82 -1.05 -8.89
N ILE A 77 -3.97 -1.67 -9.03
CA ILE A 77 -4.47 -2.23 -10.29
C ILE A 77 -6.00 -2.14 -10.29
N ASP A 78 -6.55 -1.25 -11.08
CA ASP A 78 -7.99 -1.13 -11.30
C ASP A 78 -8.44 -2.24 -12.25
N THR A 79 -8.68 -3.43 -11.70
CA THR A 79 -8.89 -4.67 -12.46
C THR A 79 -10.09 -4.61 -13.38
N ASP A 80 -11.12 -3.87 -13.02
CA ASP A 80 -12.34 -3.64 -13.79
C ASP A 80 -12.12 -2.78 -15.06
N TYR A 81 -10.93 -2.19 -15.26
CA TYR A 81 -10.50 -1.67 -16.56
C TYR A 81 -9.88 -2.74 -17.46
N TYR A 82 -9.32 -3.80 -16.88
CA TYR A 82 -8.60 -4.81 -17.60
C TYR A 82 -9.50 -5.99 -18.02
N ASP A 83 -10.27 -6.54 -17.08
CA ASP A 83 -11.07 -7.75 -17.31
C ASP A 83 -12.19 -7.85 -16.28
N GLU A 84 -13.16 -8.71 -16.53
CA GLU A 84 -14.18 -9.11 -15.55
C GLU A 84 -13.61 -10.15 -14.57
N TYR A 85 -14.14 -10.14 -13.33
CA TYR A 85 -13.77 -11.15 -12.34
C TYR A 85 -13.98 -12.57 -12.89
N PRO A 86 -13.04 -13.51 -12.76
CA PRO A 86 -11.85 -13.52 -11.91
C PRO A 86 -10.57 -13.00 -12.58
N PHE A 87 -10.63 -12.15 -13.59
CA PHE A 87 -9.50 -11.49 -14.24
C PHE A 87 -8.55 -12.46 -14.94
N SER A 88 -9.11 -13.49 -15.59
CA SER A 88 -8.32 -14.57 -16.20
C SER A 88 -7.64 -14.18 -17.51
N LYS A 89 -8.09 -13.09 -18.16
CA LYS A 89 -7.55 -12.60 -19.43
C LYS A 89 -6.45 -11.55 -19.28
N ILE A 90 -6.17 -11.10 -18.07
CA ILE A 90 -5.09 -10.13 -17.83
C ILE A 90 -3.75 -10.81 -18.14
N PRO A 91 -2.96 -10.28 -19.11
CA PRO A 91 -1.69 -10.87 -19.49
C PRO A 91 -0.70 -10.91 -18.33
N LYS A 92 0.04 -12.02 -18.23
CA LYS A 92 1.07 -12.18 -17.21
C LYS A 92 2.35 -11.44 -17.58
N GLU A 93 2.75 -11.50 -18.84
CA GLU A 93 3.96 -10.82 -19.30
C GLU A 93 3.64 -9.35 -19.62
N TYR A 94 4.56 -8.46 -19.24
CA TYR A 94 4.34 -7.02 -19.38
C TYR A 94 4.28 -6.57 -20.84
N GLU A 95 5.05 -7.23 -21.70
CA GLU A 95 5.07 -6.99 -23.13
C GLU A 95 3.70 -7.28 -23.77
N ASP A 96 3.07 -8.39 -23.39
CA ASP A 96 1.73 -8.75 -23.86
C ASP A 96 0.66 -7.77 -23.32
N LEU A 97 0.86 -7.28 -22.08
CA LEU A 97 0.00 -6.26 -21.51
C LEU A 97 0.09 -4.94 -22.31
N VAL A 98 1.32 -4.53 -22.66
CA VAL A 98 1.56 -3.33 -23.49
C VAL A 98 0.94 -3.49 -24.88
N GLU A 99 1.09 -4.64 -25.49
CA GLU A 99 0.48 -4.93 -26.81
C GLU A 99 -1.04 -4.83 -26.75
N GLN A 100 -1.66 -5.36 -25.70
CA GLN A 100 -3.12 -5.40 -25.57
C GLN A 100 -3.75 -4.06 -25.18
N TYR A 101 -3.13 -3.30 -24.25
CA TYR A 101 -3.75 -2.12 -23.63
C TYR A 101 -3.01 -0.80 -23.94
N GLY A 102 -1.75 -0.86 -24.35
CA GLY A 102 -0.90 0.31 -24.52
C GLY A 102 -0.40 0.93 -23.20
N GLU A 103 0.79 1.52 -23.22
CA GLU A 103 1.43 2.05 -21.99
C GLU A 103 0.62 3.16 -21.30
N GLU A 104 -0.07 4.01 -22.05
CA GLU A 104 -0.88 5.10 -21.50
C GLU A 104 -2.03 4.55 -20.65
N ASN A 105 -2.75 3.54 -21.14
CA ASN A 105 -3.83 2.91 -20.40
C ASN A 105 -3.30 2.14 -19.18
N ILE A 106 -2.16 1.45 -19.31
CA ILE A 106 -1.53 0.75 -18.18
C ILE A 106 -1.18 1.73 -17.07
N ARG A 107 -0.64 2.91 -17.40
CA ARG A 107 -0.38 3.98 -16.42
C ARG A 107 -1.66 4.43 -15.71
N LYS A 108 -2.77 4.50 -16.43
CA LYS A 108 -4.08 4.87 -15.88
C LYS A 108 -4.69 3.76 -15.02
N TYR A 109 -4.56 2.51 -15.44
CA TYR A 109 -5.21 1.37 -14.79
C TYR A 109 -4.38 0.73 -13.68
N GLY A 110 -3.11 1.14 -13.55
CA GLY A 110 -2.20 0.60 -12.55
C GLY A 110 -1.52 -0.72 -12.96
N MET A 111 -0.39 -1.02 -12.32
CA MET A 111 0.49 -2.13 -12.73
C MET A 111 1.19 -2.83 -11.55
N ALA A 112 0.62 -2.79 -10.36
CA ALA A 112 1.24 -3.32 -9.14
C ALA A 112 1.74 -4.78 -9.25
N PRO A 113 1.02 -5.75 -9.86
CA PRO A 113 1.51 -7.14 -10.00
C PRO A 113 2.81 -7.27 -10.80
N TRP A 114 2.97 -6.51 -11.88
CA TRP A 114 4.22 -6.49 -12.68
C TRP A 114 5.34 -5.77 -11.96
N THR A 115 5.02 -4.71 -11.20
CA THR A 115 5.97 -4.02 -10.33
C THR A 115 6.53 -4.96 -9.27
N ILE A 116 5.69 -5.76 -8.63
CA ILE A 116 6.09 -6.76 -7.64
C ILE A 116 7.01 -7.80 -8.28
N LYS A 117 6.65 -8.36 -9.45
CA LYS A 117 7.48 -9.33 -10.18
C LYS A 117 8.86 -8.73 -10.47
N LYS A 118 8.92 -7.54 -11.06
CA LYS A 118 10.17 -6.84 -11.38
C LYS A 118 11.01 -6.54 -10.14
N THR A 119 10.37 -6.18 -9.03
CA THR A 119 11.06 -5.90 -7.76
C THR A 119 11.64 -7.20 -7.17
N CYS A 120 10.94 -8.32 -7.26
CA CYS A 120 11.46 -9.64 -6.87
C CYS A 120 12.70 -10.03 -7.69
N ASP A 121 12.64 -9.87 -9.02
CA ASP A 121 13.78 -10.16 -9.91
C ASP A 121 15.00 -9.29 -9.53
N ARG A 122 14.76 -8.03 -9.21
CA ARG A 122 15.80 -7.12 -8.72
C ARG A 122 16.41 -7.56 -7.40
N ILE A 123 15.59 -7.97 -6.42
CA ILE A 123 16.06 -8.46 -5.12
C ILE A 123 16.92 -9.72 -5.31
N ILE A 124 16.46 -10.67 -6.13
CA ILE A 124 17.17 -11.91 -6.43
C ILE A 124 18.57 -11.61 -7.00
N ASP A 125 18.67 -10.71 -7.98
CA ASP A 125 19.95 -10.28 -8.58
C ASP A 125 20.88 -9.63 -7.54
N LEU A 126 20.34 -8.74 -6.71
CA LEU A 126 21.09 -8.05 -5.66
C LEU A 126 21.65 -9.01 -4.60
N LEU A 127 20.84 -9.98 -4.17
CA LEU A 127 21.26 -11.00 -3.22
C LEU A 127 22.36 -11.90 -3.81
N LYS A 128 22.22 -12.34 -5.08
CA LYS A 128 23.25 -13.10 -5.80
C LYS A 128 24.57 -12.35 -5.90
N LYS A 129 24.52 -11.03 -6.04
CA LYS A 129 25.71 -10.16 -6.15
C LYS A 129 26.23 -9.66 -4.80
N ASN A 130 25.69 -10.14 -3.70
CA ASN A 130 25.99 -9.69 -2.33
C ASN A 130 25.89 -8.14 -2.14
N ARG A 131 24.94 -7.49 -2.84
CA ARG A 131 24.66 -6.06 -2.73
C ARG A 131 23.57 -5.82 -1.65
N LEU A 132 23.95 -6.08 -0.40
CA LEU A 132 22.99 -6.23 0.70
C LEU A 132 22.22 -4.95 1.02
N ASP A 133 22.85 -3.77 1.04
CA ASP A 133 22.15 -2.50 1.32
C ASP A 133 21.05 -2.23 0.29
N ALA A 134 21.39 -2.44 -1.00
CA ALA A 134 20.41 -2.29 -2.07
C ALA A 134 19.31 -3.38 -2.01
N ALA A 135 19.66 -4.59 -1.59
CA ALA A 135 18.67 -5.67 -1.37
C ALA A 135 17.69 -5.30 -0.25
N ILE A 136 18.20 -4.80 0.91
CA ILE A 136 17.37 -4.35 2.04
C ILE A 136 16.42 -3.23 1.61
N TYR A 137 16.90 -2.25 0.84
CA TYR A 137 16.04 -1.20 0.29
C TYR A 137 14.92 -1.77 -0.57
N ASN A 138 15.25 -2.67 -1.51
CA ASN A 138 14.25 -3.28 -2.41
C ASN A 138 13.30 -4.24 -1.67
N LEU A 139 13.76 -4.95 -0.63
CA LEU A 139 12.88 -5.72 0.26
C LEU A 139 11.87 -4.80 0.96
N GLY A 140 12.30 -3.64 1.43
CA GLY A 140 11.41 -2.66 2.06
C GLY A 140 10.34 -2.15 1.11
N ILE A 141 10.71 -1.69 -0.10
CA ILE A 141 9.73 -1.19 -1.09
C ILE A 141 8.82 -2.30 -1.64
N LEU A 142 9.30 -3.55 -1.75
CA LEU A 142 8.44 -4.69 -2.08
C LEU A 142 7.31 -4.85 -1.06
N GLY A 143 7.61 -4.59 0.22
CA GLY A 143 6.62 -4.65 1.29
C GLY A 143 5.52 -3.62 1.15
N HIS A 144 5.83 -2.44 0.60
CA HIS A 144 4.84 -1.44 0.26
C HIS A 144 3.82 -1.98 -0.75
N TYR A 145 4.29 -2.41 -1.92
CA TYR A 145 3.41 -2.89 -2.99
C TYR A 145 2.60 -4.13 -2.60
N ILE A 146 3.18 -5.04 -1.81
CA ILE A 146 2.43 -6.19 -1.27
C ILE A 146 1.33 -5.72 -0.31
N ALA A 147 1.61 -4.73 0.53
CA ALA A 147 0.60 -4.17 1.43
C ALA A 147 -0.52 -3.49 0.65
N ASP A 148 -0.20 -2.73 -0.40
CA ASP A 148 -1.16 -2.05 -1.27
C ASP A 148 -2.14 -3.02 -1.92
N LEU A 149 -1.67 -4.16 -2.41
CA LEU A 149 -2.58 -5.17 -2.97
C LEU A 149 -3.55 -5.78 -1.93
N HIS A 150 -3.27 -5.63 -0.62
CA HIS A 150 -4.21 -6.03 0.43
C HIS A 150 -5.27 -4.97 0.72
N MET A 151 -5.10 -3.75 0.19
CA MET A 151 -6.10 -2.69 0.26
C MET A 151 -7.20 -2.92 -0.79
N PRO A 152 -8.45 -3.24 -0.40
CA PRO A 152 -9.50 -3.57 -1.36
C PRO A 152 -9.76 -2.48 -2.40
N LEU A 153 -9.66 -1.22 -2.00
CA LEU A 153 -9.89 -0.08 -2.89
C LEU A 153 -8.73 0.17 -3.88
N HIS A 154 -7.57 -0.50 -3.75
CA HIS A 154 -6.48 -0.46 -4.74
C HIS A 154 -6.71 -1.43 -5.92
N THR A 155 -7.88 -2.06 -5.99
CA THR A 155 -8.17 -3.07 -7.01
C THR A 155 -9.35 -2.73 -7.93
N ILE A 156 -9.92 -1.53 -7.79
CA ILE A 156 -11.13 -1.08 -8.47
C ILE A 156 -11.06 0.37 -8.96
N ILE A 157 -11.74 0.67 -10.07
CA ILE A 157 -11.92 2.04 -10.59
C ILE A 157 -12.55 2.96 -9.55
N ASN A 158 -13.51 2.47 -8.76
CA ASN A 158 -14.21 3.24 -7.74
C ASN A 158 -13.41 3.38 -6.44
N TYR A 159 -12.08 3.44 -6.54
CA TYR A 159 -11.15 3.40 -5.41
C TYR A 159 -11.41 4.47 -4.35
N ASN A 160 -11.90 5.63 -4.72
CA ASN A 160 -12.19 6.74 -3.81
C ASN A 160 -13.69 6.91 -3.52
N GLY A 161 -14.54 6.00 -4.01
CA GLY A 161 -15.99 6.06 -3.85
C GLY A 161 -16.67 7.09 -4.75
N GLN A 162 -15.97 7.64 -5.73
CA GLN A 162 -16.42 8.72 -6.62
C GLN A 162 -17.60 8.32 -7.52
N LEU A 163 -17.84 7.02 -7.71
CA LEU A 163 -18.94 6.50 -8.51
C LEU A 163 -20.18 6.15 -7.66
N THR A 164 -20.05 6.15 -6.33
CA THR A 164 -21.10 5.70 -5.40
C THR A 164 -21.45 6.72 -4.31
N GLY A 165 -20.89 7.93 -4.39
CA GLY A 165 -21.13 8.98 -3.39
C GLY A 165 -20.37 8.78 -2.07
N ASN A 166 -19.36 7.92 -2.09
CA ASN A 166 -18.47 7.64 -0.96
C ASN A 166 -17.16 8.45 -1.02
N ASP A 167 -17.16 9.57 -1.75
CA ASP A 167 -15.95 10.36 -2.03
C ASP A 167 -15.04 10.51 -0.81
N GLY A 168 -13.73 10.22 -1.01
CA GLY A 168 -12.70 10.28 0.02
C GLY A 168 -12.61 9.05 0.92
N ILE A 169 -13.41 7.98 0.67
CA ILE A 169 -13.36 6.75 1.48
C ILE A 169 -11.98 6.10 1.48
N HIS A 170 -11.25 6.18 0.38
CA HIS A 170 -9.89 5.66 0.27
C HIS A 170 -9.02 6.12 1.44
N LYS A 171 -8.84 7.44 1.57
CA LYS A 171 -8.05 8.04 2.64
C LYS A 171 -8.61 7.72 4.03
N ARG A 172 -9.93 7.76 4.20
CA ARG A 172 -10.53 7.51 5.51
C ARG A 172 -10.30 6.09 5.99
N TRP A 173 -10.44 5.11 5.10
CA TRP A 173 -10.30 3.71 5.48
C TRP A 173 -8.85 3.30 5.73
N GLU A 174 -7.93 3.70 4.85
CA GLU A 174 -6.53 3.26 4.93
C GLU A 174 -5.63 4.14 5.81
N HIS A 175 -5.98 5.44 6.00
CA HIS A 175 -5.22 6.37 6.82
C HIS A 175 -5.89 6.63 8.16
N ARG A 176 -7.09 7.24 8.09
CA ARG A 176 -7.74 7.72 9.30
C ARG A 176 -8.05 6.59 10.27
N LEU A 177 -8.56 5.45 9.78
CA LEU A 177 -8.81 4.31 10.64
C LEU A 177 -7.52 3.68 11.15
N VAL A 178 -6.46 3.60 10.34
CA VAL A 178 -5.18 3.06 10.77
C VAL A 178 -4.56 3.93 11.85
N ASP A 179 -4.47 5.24 11.63
CA ASP A 179 -3.85 6.17 12.58
C ASP A 179 -4.61 6.21 13.92
N GLU A 180 -5.94 6.18 13.88
CA GLU A 180 -6.80 6.31 15.06
C GLU A 180 -6.89 5.00 15.87
N TYR A 181 -7.08 3.84 15.19
CA TYR A 181 -7.47 2.60 15.85
C TYR A 181 -6.43 1.49 15.83
N ILE A 182 -5.43 1.54 14.94
CA ILE A 182 -4.45 0.45 14.80
C ILE A 182 -3.18 0.78 15.56
N LYS A 183 -3.03 0.20 16.74
CA LYS A 183 -1.79 0.33 17.55
C LYS A 183 -0.84 -0.85 17.30
N ASP A 184 -1.38 -2.01 16.95
CA ASP A 184 -0.64 -3.23 16.62
C ASP A 184 -1.46 -4.13 15.71
N ILE A 185 -0.78 -5.00 14.95
CA ILE A 185 -1.41 -6.01 14.09
C ILE A 185 -0.85 -7.39 14.40
N LYS A 186 -1.72 -8.39 14.34
CA LYS A 186 -1.34 -9.79 14.46
C LYS A 186 -1.19 -10.39 13.07
N PRO A 187 -0.08 -11.11 12.77
CA PRO A 187 0.03 -11.84 11.52
C PRO A 187 -1.12 -12.84 11.37
N VAL A 188 -1.69 -12.91 10.16
CA VAL A 188 -2.82 -13.81 9.83
C VAL A 188 -2.41 -14.76 8.72
N GLY A 189 -2.54 -16.06 8.96
CA GLY A 189 -2.17 -17.12 8.03
C GLY A 189 -0.83 -17.77 8.35
N LYS A 190 -0.30 -18.49 7.35
CA LYS A 190 0.99 -19.21 7.42
C LYS A 190 1.80 -18.83 6.18
N ILE A 191 3.12 -19.05 6.22
CA ILE A 191 3.98 -18.90 5.06
C ILE A 191 3.41 -19.71 3.89
N GLU A 192 3.22 -19.03 2.78
CA GLU A 192 2.74 -19.61 1.52
C GLU A 192 3.93 -19.89 0.61
N VAL A 193 3.87 -20.99 -0.15
CA VAL A 193 4.83 -21.24 -1.23
C VAL A 193 4.51 -20.31 -2.38
N VAL A 194 5.47 -19.47 -2.74
CA VAL A 194 5.37 -18.60 -3.91
C VAL A 194 6.08 -19.30 -5.08
N GLU A 195 5.34 -19.68 -6.08
CA GLU A 195 5.90 -20.27 -7.30
C GLU A 195 6.27 -19.18 -8.31
N ASP A 196 5.40 -18.19 -8.43
CA ASP A 196 5.50 -17.06 -9.35
C ASP A 196 4.95 -15.79 -8.69
N PRO A 197 5.73 -14.69 -8.63
CA PRO A 197 5.33 -13.44 -7.97
C PRO A 197 4.10 -12.78 -8.59
N TRP A 198 3.93 -12.82 -9.92
CA TRP A 198 2.76 -12.23 -10.58
C TRP A 198 1.48 -12.98 -10.20
N SER A 199 1.48 -14.31 -10.31
CA SER A 199 0.32 -15.14 -9.96
C SER A 199 -0.04 -15.02 -8.48
N PHE A 200 0.99 -14.92 -7.61
CA PHE A 200 0.81 -14.66 -6.18
C PHE A 200 0.16 -13.30 -5.92
N SER A 201 0.60 -12.26 -6.63
CA SER A 201 0.01 -10.93 -6.56
C SER A 201 -1.44 -10.92 -7.04
N MET A 202 -1.74 -11.56 -8.16
CA MET A 202 -3.11 -11.66 -8.68
C MET A 202 -4.06 -12.46 -7.78
N LYS A 203 -3.55 -13.43 -7.02
CA LYS A 203 -4.32 -14.09 -5.95
C LYS A 203 -4.75 -13.07 -4.88
N ILE A 204 -3.82 -12.23 -4.43
CA ILE A 204 -4.11 -11.18 -3.44
C ILE A 204 -5.12 -10.17 -3.99
N VAL A 205 -4.95 -9.76 -5.25
CA VAL A 205 -5.85 -8.83 -5.95
C VAL A 205 -7.28 -9.39 -6.00
N ARG A 206 -7.46 -10.65 -6.40
CA ARG A 206 -8.80 -11.28 -6.45
C ARG A 206 -9.48 -11.30 -5.09
N GLU A 207 -8.75 -11.63 -4.04
CA GLU A 207 -9.28 -11.62 -2.67
C GLU A 207 -9.64 -10.19 -2.22
N SER A 208 -8.80 -9.20 -2.52
CA SER A 208 -9.04 -7.81 -2.16
C SER A 208 -10.24 -7.25 -2.91
N PHE A 209 -10.35 -7.52 -4.22
CA PHE A 209 -11.45 -7.09 -5.05
C PHE A 209 -12.82 -7.51 -4.47
N GLN A 210 -12.96 -8.72 -4.00
CA GLN A 210 -14.21 -9.22 -3.45
C GLN A 210 -14.66 -8.49 -2.15
N LEU A 211 -13.78 -7.71 -1.54
CA LEU A 211 -14.01 -7.06 -0.24
C LEU A 211 -14.34 -5.57 -0.35
N HIS A 212 -14.16 -4.96 -1.53
CA HIS A 212 -14.32 -3.52 -1.69
C HIS A 212 -15.74 -3.03 -1.37
N GLN A 213 -16.77 -3.80 -1.75
CA GLN A 213 -18.16 -3.42 -1.53
C GLN A 213 -18.50 -3.32 -0.04
N LEU A 214 -17.90 -4.17 0.81
CA LEU A 214 -18.10 -4.09 2.26
C LEU A 214 -17.67 -2.74 2.83
N ILE A 215 -16.59 -2.17 2.28
CA ILE A 215 -16.07 -0.86 2.71
C ILE A 215 -17.01 0.27 2.25
N LEU A 216 -17.46 0.22 1.00
CA LEU A 216 -18.37 1.22 0.44
C LEU A 216 -19.73 1.22 1.16
N ASP A 217 -20.28 0.04 1.45
CA ASP A 217 -21.54 -0.12 2.19
C ASP A 217 -21.43 0.40 3.63
N ALA A 218 -20.32 0.10 4.31
CA ALA A 218 -20.04 0.58 5.66
C ALA A 218 -19.90 2.12 5.71
N ASP A 219 -19.18 2.70 4.72
CA ASP A 219 -19.08 4.17 4.60
C ASP A 219 -20.47 4.79 4.37
N THR A 220 -21.27 4.23 3.46
CA THR A 220 -22.62 4.69 3.18
C THR A 220 -23.50 4.66 4.44
N LYS A 221 -23.36 3.62 5.27
CA LYS A 221 -24.07 3.49 6.54
C LYS A 221 -23.57 4.52 7.56
N ALA A 222 -22.25 4.66 7.72
CA ALA A 222 -21.65 5.60 8.67
C ALA A 222 -21.97 7.07 8.34
N ARG A 223 -22.05 7.44 7.05
CA ARG A 223 -22.43 8.79 6.58
C ARG A 223 -23.82 9.22 7.05
N LYS A 224 -24.74 8.30 7.36
CA LYS A 224 -26.06 8.62 7.89
C LYS A 224 -26.04 9.27 9.29
N LEU A 225 -24.91 9.23 9.98
CA LEU A 225 -24.68 9.91 11.26
C LEU A 225 -24.36 11.40 11.09
N LEU A 226 -24.14 11.86 9.87
CA LEU A 226 -23.73 13.21 9.54
C LEU A 226 -24.86 14.00 8.87
N THR A 227 -24.83 15.33 9.00
CA THR A 227 -25.64 16.19 8.13
C THR A 227 -25.07 16.16 6.70
N LYS A 228 -25.84 16.64 5.74
CA LYS A 228 -25.39 16.69 4.34
C LYS A 228 -24.11 17.52 4.20
N GLU A 229 -24.06 18.68 4.85
CA GLU A 229 -22.92 19.58 4.84
C GLU A 229 -21.68 18.94 5.47
N GLN A 230 -21.85 18.22 6.58
CA GLN A 230 -20.77 17.47 7.22
C GLN A 230 -20.24 16.34 6.33
N ALA A 231 -21.12 15.62 5.64
CA ALA A 231 -20.73 14.55 4.72
C ALA A 231 -19.94 15.08 3.51
N GLU A 232 -20.28 16.25 2.99
CA GLU A 232 -19.52 16.95 1.93
C GLU A 232 -18.12 17.37 2.39
N MET A 233 -17.98 17.73 3.68
CA MET A 233 -16.69 18.12 4.27
C MET A 233 -15.73 16.93 4.50
N LEU A 234 -16.21 15.68 4.50
CA LEU A 234 -15.36 14.48 4.73
C LEU A 234 -14.19 14.33 3.74
N ASN A 235 -14.17 15.06 2.63
CA ASN A 235 -13.06 15.11 1.69
C ASN A 235 -11.89 15.99 2.15
N SER A 236 -12.03 16.68 3.29
CA SER A 236 -10.95 17.50 3.87
C SER A 236 -9.71 16.66 4.20
N TYR A 237 -8.55 17.27 4.04
CA TYR A 237 -7.28 16.67 4.48
C TYR A 237 -7.09 16.75 5.98
N ASP A 238 -7.66 17.75 6.63
CA ASP A 238 -7.54 17.95 8.07
C ASP A 238 -8.61 17.17 8.85
N PRO A 239 -8.29 16.72 10.08
CA PRO A 239 -9.26 16.14 10.98
C PRO A 239 -10.42 17.11 11.27
N LEU A 240 -11.64 16.59 11.19
CA LEU A 240 -12.85 17.38 11.43
C LEU A 240 -13.42 17.12 12.84
N PRO A 241 -13.84 18.12 13.59
CA PRO A 241 -14.32 17.94 14.95
C PRO A 241 -15.52 16.99 15.08
N PHE A 242 -16.32 16.86 14.03
CA PHE A 242 -17.52 15.99 13.97
C PHE A 242 -17.24 14.60 13.40
N GLU A 243 -16.02 14.31 12.97
CA GLU A 243 -15.66 13.08 12.21
C GLU A 243 -15.65 11.82 13.10
N LYS A 244 -15.37 11.99 14.40
CA LYS A 244 -15.16 10.85 15.32
C LYS A 244 -16.32 9.84 15.37
N PRO A 245 -17.61 10.24 15.53
CA PRO A 245 -18.71 9.29 15.54
C PRO A 245 -18.85 8.52 14.21
N TYR A 246 -18.56 9.17 13.08
CA TYR A 246 -18.54 8.55 11.78
C TYR A 246 -17.39 7.52 11.66
N LEU A 247 -16.17 7.89 12.08
CA LEU A 247 -15.01 6.98 12.06
C LEU A 247 -15.21 5.78 12.99
N ASP A 248 -15.80 5.99 14.19
CA ASP A 248 -16.17 4.91 15.11
C ASP A 248 -17.15 3.92 14.45
N ALA A 249 -18.16 4.41 13.76
CA ALA A 249 -19.14 3.56 13.07
C ALA A 249 -18.49 2.79 11.91
N LEU A 250 -17.67 3.46 11.08
CA LEU A 250 -16.95 2.83 9.98
C LEU A 250 -15.98 1.75 10.51
N TYR A 251 -15.27 2.03 11.60
CA TYR A 251 -14.36 1.08 12.24
C TYR A 251 -15.11 -0.10 12.87
N ASN A 252 -16.25 0.12 13.51
CA ASN A 252 -17.07 -0.95 14.08
C ASN A 252 -17.53 -1.95 13.01
N ASP A 253 -17.85 -1.46 11.82
CA ASP A 253 -18.29 -2.33 10.72
C ASP A 253 -17.11 -2.96 9.94
N THR A 254 -15.94 -2.33 9.86
CA THR A 254 -14.83 -2.76 8.99
C THR A 254 -13.49 -2.98 9.70
N GLY A 255 -13.38 -2.72 11.00
CA GLY A 255 -12.10 -2.79 11.72
C GLY A 255 -11.48 -4.18 11.77
N ASP A 256 -12.30 -5.23 11.82
CA ASP A 256 -11.80 -6.61 11.76
C ASP A 256 -11.31 -6.97 10.36
N LEU A 257 -12.00 -6.49 9.30
CA LEU A 257 -11.51 -6.60 7.92
C LEU A 257 -10.18 -5.88 7.76
N LEU A 258 -10.06 -4.65 8.26
CA LEU A 258 -8.84 -3.85 8.23
C LEU A 258 -7.65 -4.61 8.85
N LYS A 259 -7.85 -5.14 10.06
CA LYS A 259 -6.82 -5.92 10.77
C LYS A 259 -6.47 -7.21 10.06
N ASP A 260 -7.45 -7.93 9.51
CA ASP A 260 -7.23 -9.16 8.74
C ASP A 260 -6.39 -8.88 7.49
N ARG A 261 -6.71 -7.83 6.73
CA ARG A 261 -5.96 -7.47 5.52
C ARG A 261 -4.52 -7.08 5.84
N MET A 262 -4.30 -6.26 6.85
CA MET A 262 -2.95 -5.90 7.32
C MET A 262 -2.20 -7.14 7.86
N GLY A 263 -2.86 -8.00 8.62
CA GLY A 263 -2.25 -9.21 9.17
C GLY A 263 -1.84 -10.23 8.09
N ARG A 264 -2.64 -10.39 7.03
CA ARG A 264 -2.30 -11.20 5.84
C ARG A 264 -1.15 -10.59 5.07
N ALA A 265 -1.12 -9.26 4.92
CA ALA A 265 0.00 -8.56 4.28
C ALA A 265 1.34 -8.87 4.94
N VAL A 266 1.40 -8.94 6.28
CA VAL A 266 2.60 -9.35 7.03
C VAL A 266 3.10 -10.72 6.61
N VAL A 267 2.23 -11.73 6.59
CA VAL A 267 2.61 -13.11 6.30
C VAL A 267 2.98 -13.29 4.82
N ARG A 268 2.23 -12.68 3.93
CA ARG A 268 2.48 -12.76 2.48
C ARG A 268 3.73 -12.00 2.06
N LEU A 269 4.03 -10.89 2.72
CA LEU A 269 5.31 -10.21 2.55
C LEU A 269 6.48 -11.10 2.99
N ALA A 270 6.38 -11.75 4.13
CA ALA A 270 7.38 -12.70 4.58
C ALA A 270 7.53 -13.88 3.59
N SER A 271 6.42 -14.37 3.02
CA SER A 271 6.43 -15.46 2.02
C SER A 271 7.17 -15.06 0.74
N ILE A 272 6.91 -13.88 0.19
CA ILE A 272 7.57 -13.43 -1.04
C ILE A 272 9.04 -13.03 -0.80
N TRP A 273 9.40 -12.54 0.39
CA TRP A 273 10.80 -12.34 0.77
C TRP A 273 11.56 -13.66 0.83
N GLN A 274 10.95 -14.70 1.41
CA GLN A 274 11.52 -16.04 1.42
C GLN A 274 11.73 -16.58 0.01
N TYR A 275 10.74 -16.42 -0.88
CA TYR A 275 10.87 -16.76 -2.29
C TYR A 275 12.10 -16.09 -2.94
N CYS A 276 12.28 -14.78 -2.75
CA CYS A 276 13.42 -14.06 -3.32
C CYS A 276 14.76 -14.62 -2.83
N TRP A 277 14.88 -14.92 -1.54
CA TRP A 277 16.09 -15.50 -0.97
C TRP A 277 16.36 -16.92 -1.49
N GLU A 278 15.32 -17.75 -1.60
CA GLU A 278 15.43 -19.11 -2.15
C GLU A 278 15.85 -19.09 -3.62
N LYS A 279 15.25 -18.22 -4.43
CA LYS A 279 15.61 -18.04 -5.87
C LYS A 279 16.99 -17.43 -6.06
N ALA A 280 17.50 -16.70 -5.07
CA ALA A 280 18.87 -16.24 -5.06
C ALA A 280 19.90 -17.35 -4.76
N GLY A 281 19.45 -18.57 -4.41
CA GLY A 281 20.32 -19.69 -4.05
C GLY A 281 20.60 -19.78 -2.55
N LYS A 282 19.78 -19.15 -1.72
CA LYS A 282 19.91 -19.13 -0.24
C LYS A 282 21.30 -18.66 0.21
N PRO A 283 21.78 -17.49 -0.27
CA PRO A 283 23.10 -17.01 0.11
C PRO A 283 23.23 -16.87 1.63
N ASP A 284 24.44 -17.11 2.13
CA ASP A 284 24.76 -16.81 3.53
C ASP A 284 24.70 -15.28 3.72
N LEU A 285 24.03 -14.88 4.81
CA LEU A 285 23.78 -13.48 5.14
C LEU A 285 24.31 -13.20 6.55
N PRO A 286 24.93 -12.02 6.79
CA PRO A 286 25.49 -11.64 8.09
C PRO A 286 24.44 -11.49 9.19
#